data_314c86089fca07538bf6030cde021c22
#
_entry.id   314c86089fca07538bf6030cde021c22
#
_cell.length_a   1.000
_cell.length_b   1.000
_cell.length_c   1.000
_cell.angle_alpha   90.00
_cell.angle_beta   90.00
_cell.angle_gamma   90.00
#
_symmetry.space_group_name_H-M   'P 1'
#
loop_
_entity.id
_entity.type
_entity.pdbx_description
1 polymer ?
#
loop_
_entity_poly.entity_id
_entity_poly.type
_entity_poly.pdbx_seq_one_letter_code
_entity_poly.pdbx_strand_id
1 'polypeptide(L)'
;FGLLAEIDNLSLALRTLTPMLLHFGELHLVFNLLWLWYFGRQLENMISWWEFALLVTVTAFVGNTAQYWQLGYNNFGGMSGVIYGLVGFVWVLSKGLPNSGLLISTKMFIAFVVGLVFMETFASSSIATAAHVGGLFSGLILGVTFAVYYRFVRRVDLLGRPIAGREKGRDA
;
A
#
# COMPACT_ATOMS: atom_id res chain seq x y z
N PHE A 1 5.94 -1.46 22.30
CA PHE A 1 6.91 -0.41 22.74
C PHE A 1 8.37 -0.81 22.46
N GLY A 2 8.72 -2.10 22.39
CA GLY A 2 10.10 -2.55 22.21
C GLY A 2 10.78 -2.08 20.93
N LEU A 3 10.17 -2.25 19.76
CA LEU A 3 10.80 -1.93 18.49
C LEU A 3 11.20 -0.45 18.37
N LEU A 4 10.32 0.47 18.75
CA LEU A 4 10.60 1.91 18.69
C LEU A 4 11.53 2.38 19.80
N ALA A 5 11.51 1.73 20.96
CA ALA A 5 12.44 2.00 22.06
C ALA A 5 13.86 1.49 21.77
N GLU A 6 14.00 0.48 20.91
CA GLU A 6 15.27 -0.11 20.50
C GLU A 6 15.90 0.53 19.26
N ILE A 7 15.23 1.51 18.61
CA ILE A 7 15.80 2.23 17.47
C ILE A 7 16.79 3.30 17.97
N ASP A 8 17.93 2.84 18.42
CA ASP A 8 19.01 3.73 18.88
C ASP A 8 19.89 4.25 17.74
N ASN A 9 19.78 3.66 16.55
CA ASN A 9 20.61 4.01 15.41
C ASN A 9 19.95 3.68 14.06
N LEU A 10 20.53 4.19 12.97
CA LEU A 10 20.05 3.99 11.60
C LEU A 10 19.93 2.51 11.21
N SER A 11 20.80 1.63 11.70
CA SER A 11 20.76 0.20 11.38
C SER A 11 19.51 -0.47 11.94
N LEU A 12 19.06 -0.09 13.13
CA LEU A 12 17.82 -0.58 13.73
C LEU A 12 16.59 -0.02 13.00
N ALA A 13 16.60 1.27 12.64
CA ALA A 13 15.55 1.86 11.83
C ALA A 13 15.39 1.14 10.48
N LEU A 14 16.50 0.81 9.81
CA LEU A 14 16.46 0.05 8.56
C LEU A 14 15.90 -1.36 8.72
N ARG A 15 16.07 -2.01 9.87
CA ARG A 15 15.47 -3.33 10.16
C ARG A 15 13.95 -3.34 10.18
N THR A 16 13.30 -2.18 10.30
CA THR A 16 11.85 -2.06 10.15
C THR A 16 11.41 -2.19 8.69
N LEU A 17 12.31 -1.96 7.74
CA LEU A 17 12.02 -1.99 6.30
C LEU A 17 12.55 -3.27 5.63
N THR A 18 13.73 -3.76 6.04
CA THR A 18 14.41 -4.88 5.38
C THR A 18 13.61 -6.19 5.28
N PRO A 19 12.68 -6.54 6.21
CA PRO A 19 11.87 -7.75 6.05
C PRO A 19 11.09 -7.80 4.72
N MET A 20 10.71 -6.66 4.13
CA MET A 20 10.02 -6.64 2.85
C MET A 20 10.86 -7.24 1.70
N LEU A 21 12.17 -7.31 1.84
CA LEU A 21 13.09 -7.85 0.83
C LEU A 21 13.35 -9.35 0.99
N LEU A 22 13.00 -9.93 2.13
CA LEU A 22 13.21 -11.35 2.44
C LEU A 22 12.08 -12.20 1.85
N HIS A 23 12.43 -13.31 1.18
CA HIS A 23 11.43 -14.21 0.62
C HIS A 23 11.78 -15.67 0.97
N PHE A 24 10.78 -16.42 1.43
CA PHE A 24 10.92 -17.81 1.91
C PHE A 24 10.45 -18.82 0.85
N GLY A 25 10.93 -18.65 -0.38
CA GLY A 25 10.68 -19.56 -1.49
C GLY A 25 10.44 -18.82 -2.82
N GLU A 26 10.70 -19.53 -3.91
CA GLU A 26 10.67 -18.97 -5.27
C GLU A 26 9.28 -18.48 -5.67
N LEU A 27 8.25 -19.26 -5.40
CA LEU A 27 6.87 -18.86 -5.70
C LEU A 27 6.43 -17.63 -4.92
N HIS A 28 6.85 -17.53 -3.65
CA HIS A 28 6.59 -16.35 -2.82
C HIS A 28 7.23 -15.10 -3.44
N LEU A 29 8.48 -15.20 -3.90
CA LEU A 29 9.15 -14.11 -4.61
C LEU A 29 8.44 -13.76 -5.93
N VAL A 30 8.16 -14.76 -6.75
CA VAL A 30 7.52 -14.56 -8.06
C VAL A 30 6.17 -13.87 -7.94
N PHE A 31 5.31 -14.32 -7.00
CA PHE A 31 4.01 -13.68 -6.78
C PHE A 31 4.15 -12.25 -6.28
N ASN A 32 5.09 -11.97 -5.38
CA ASN A 32 5.33 -10.61 -4.91
C ASN A 32 5.80 -9.69 -6.06
N LEU A 33 6.75 -10.16 -6.89
CA LEU A 33 7.22 -9.39 -8.04
C LEU A 33 6.13 -9.15 -9.08
N LEU A 34 5.28 -10.13 -9.34
CA LEU A 34 4.16 -10.00 -10.27
C LEU A 34 3.17 -8.92 -9.83
N TRP A 35 2.76 -8.93 -8.57
CA TRP A 35 1.83 -7.93 -8.05
C TRP A 35 2.48 -6.55 -7.90
N LEU A 36 3.75 -6.49 -7.49
CA LEU A 36 4.51 -5.24 -7.47
C LEU A 36 4.59 -4.63 -8.86
N TRP A 37 4.90 -5.43 -9.87
CA TRP A 37 4.92 -4.98 -11.26
C TRP A 37 3.53 -4.53 -11.73
N TYR A 38 2.48 -5.30 -11.42
CA TYR A 38 1.12 -4.98 -11.86
C TYR A 38 0.62 -3.65 -11.30
N PHE A 39 0.79 -3.40 -10.01
CA PHE A 39 0.36 -2.15 -9.38
C PHE A 39 1.39 -1.02 -9.55
N GLY A 40 2.67 -1.32 -9.41
CA GLY A 40 3.76 -0.35 -9.54
C GLY A 40 3.77 0.32 -10.90
N ARG A 41 3.70 -0.47 -11.98
CA ARG A 41 3.63 0.06 -13.34
C ARG A 41 2.48 1.05 -13.57
N GLN A 42 1.33 0.85 -12.95
CA GLN A 42 0.21 1.76 -13.05
C GLN A 42 0.53 3.10 -12.36
N LEU A 43 1.18 3.02 -11.20
CA LEU A 43 1.48 4.20 -10.39
C LEU A 43 2.66 5.01 -10.93
N GLU A 44 3.70 4.38 -11.47
CA GLU A 44 4.89 5.05 -12.02
C GLU A 44 4.57 6.11 -13.07
N ASN A 45 3.48 5.95 -13.80
CA ASN A 45 3.02 6.92 -14.80
C ASN A 45 2.11 8.03 -14.23
N MET A 46 1.73 7.94 -12.95
CA MET A 46 0.67 8.79 -12.36
C MET A 46 1.13 9.60 -11.16
N ILE A 47 2.10 9.07 -10.43
CA ILE A 47 2.68 9.74 -9.27
C ILE A 47 4.19 9.87 -9.45
N SER A 48 4.81 10.81 -8.76
CA SER A 48 6.25 10.99 -8.80
C SER A 48 6.97 9.81 -8.14
N TRP A 49 8.23 9.58 -8.53
CA TRP A 49 9.05 8.51 -7.95
C TRP A 49 9.17 8.59 -6.42
N TRP A 50 9.24 9.80 -5.86
CA TRP A 50 9.34 9.99 -4.41
C TRP A 50 8.01 9.70 -3.70
N GLU A 51 6.85 9.98 -4.32
CA GLU A 51 5.53 9.59 -3.80
C GLU A 51 5.38 8.06 -3.79
N PHE A 52 5.86 7.40 -4.84
CA PHE A 52 5.89 5.94 -4.89
C PHE A 52 6.84 5.37 -3.82
N ALA A 53 8.05 5.94 -3.67
CA ALA A 53 9.00 5.54 -2.63
C ALA A 53 8.42 5.75 -1.22
N LEU A 54 7.73 6.87 -0.99
CA LEU A 54 7.03 7.15 0.28
C LEU A 54 5.95 6.09 0.56
N LEU A 55 5.13 5.77 -0.44
CA LEU A 55 4.08 4.76 -0.34
C LEU A 55 4.67 3.39 0.05
N VAL A 56 5.71 2.94 -0.65
CA VAL A 56 6.40 1.66 -0.36
C VAL A 56 7.00 1.69 1.05
N THR A 57 7.69 2.77 1.41
CA THR A 57 8.35 2.88 2.72
C THR A 57 7.35 2.88 3.87
N VAL A 58 6.28 3.66 3.77
CA VAL A 58 5.27 3.75 4.84
C VAL A 58 4.51 2.43 4.98
N THR A 59 4.10 1.81 3.88
CA THR A 59 3.36 0.54 3.94
C THR A 59 4.24 -0.61 4.45
N ALA A 60 5.53 -0.64 4.09
CA ALA A 60 6.51 -1.58 4.64
C ALA A 60 6.70 -1.35 6.13
N PHE A 61 6.96 -0.10 6.55
CA PHE A 61 7.19 0.25 7.95
C PHE A 61 6.00 -0.12 8.83
N VAL A 62 4.79 0.29 8.46
CA VAL A 62 3.57 0.00 9.24
C VAL A 62 3.29 -1.49 9.26
N GLY A 63 3.39 -2.17 8.12
CA GLY A 63 3.15 -3.61 8.02
C GLY A 63 4.17 -4.40 8.87
N ASN A 64 5.45 -4.15 8.70
CA ASN A 64 6.50 -4.87 9.44
C ASN A 64 6.43 -4.59 10.95
N THR A 65 6.11 -3.35 11.35
CA THR A 65 5.92 -2.99 12.75
C THR A 65 4.73 -3.72 13.36
N ALA A 66 3.60 -3.78 12.64
CA ALA A 66 2.43 -4.53 13.08
C ALA A 66 2.74 -6.02 13.26
N GLN A 67 3.48 -6.62 12.33
CA GLN A 67 3.88 -8.02 12.41
C GLN A 67 4.84 -8.30 13.58
N TYR A 68 5.79 -7.39 13.80
CA TYR A 68 6.70 -7.51 14.94
C TYR A 68 5.93 -7.45 16.27
N TRP A 69 4.97 -6.55 16.40
CA TRP A 69 4.14 -6.46 17.62
C TRP A 69 3.29 -7.71 17.85
N GLN A 70 2.81 -8.34 16.78
CA GLN A 70 2.04 -9.58 16.91
C GLN A 70 2.91 -10.77 17.34
N LEU A 71 4.10 -10.92 16.76
CA LEU A 71 4.95 -12.10 16.97
C LEU A 71 5.99 -11.91 18.07
N GLY A 72 6.44 -10.70 18.34
CA GLY A 72 7.54 -10.41 19.26
C GLY A 72 8.94 -10.83 18.77
N TYR A 73 9.07 -11.21 17.47
CA TYR A 73 10.34 -11.62 16.86
C TYR A 73 10.36 -11.27 15.36
N ASN A 74 11.55 -11.34 14.74
CA ASN A 74 11.81 -10.85 13.37
C ASN A 74 11.86 -11.96 12.30
N ASN A 75 11.37 -13.17 12.57
CA ASN A 75 11.39 -14.27 11.59
C ASN A 75 10.18 -14.22 10.66
N PHE A 76 10.05 -13.12 9.93
CA PHE A 76 9.05 -12.92 8.90
C PHE A 76 9.64 -12.12 7.75
N GLY A 77 8.98 -12.14 6.59
CA GLY A 77 9.42 -11.37 5.43
C GLY A 77 8.47 -11.50 4.25
N GLY A 78 8.77 -10.71 3.25
CA GLY A 78 8.02 -10.63 2.00
C GLY A 78 7.49 -9.23 1.73
N MET A 79 7.40 -8.89 0.46
CA MET A 79 6.88 -7.60 0.01
C MET A 79 5.34 -7.55 0.02
N SER A 80 4.68 -8.63 0.44
CA SER A 80 3.23 -8.75 0.39
C SER A 80 2.50 -7.70 1.24
N GLY A 81 3.07 -7.27 2.37
CA GLY A 81 2.55 -6.13 3.13
C GLY A 81 2.51 -4.84 2.30
N VAL A 82 3.57 -4.55 1.54
CA VAL A 82 3.60 -3.43 0.59
C VAL A 82 2.55 -3.61 -0.50
N ILE A 83 2.43 -4.83 -1.06
CA ILE A 83 1.44 -5.12 -2.11
C ILE A 83 0.02 -4.87 -1.61
N TYR A 84 -0.34 -5.30 -0.41
CA TYR A 84 -1.63 -4.97 0.19
C TYR A 84 -1.81 -3.45 0.38
N GLY A 85 -0.73 -2.74 0.70
CA GLY A 85 -0.71 -1.28 0.72
C GLY A 85 -1.00 -0.67 -0.65
N LEU A 86 -0.35 -1.18 -1.71
CA LEU A 86 -0.61 -0.75 -3.09
C LEU A 86 -2.06 -1.05 -3.51
N VAL A 87 -2.60 -2.22 -3.16
CA VAL A 87 -4.01 -2.57 -3.41
C VAL A 87 -4.96 -1.56 -2.79
N GLY A 88 -4.77 -1.24 -1.50
CA GLY A 88 -5.59 -0.25 -0.80
C GLY A 88 -5.48 1.15 -1.40
N PHE A 89 -4.26 1.60 -1.67
CA PHE A 89 -3.96 2.89 -2.26
C PHE A 89 -4.59 3.06 -3.65
N VAL A 90 -4.33 2.13 -4.56
CA VAL A 90 -4.85 2.15 -5.94
C VAL A 90 -6.38 2.08 -5.94
N TRP A 91 -6.97 1.26 -5.06
CA TRP A 91 -8.43 1.16 -4.96
C TRP A 91 -9.07 2.48 -4.54
N VAL A 92 -8.55 3.14 -3.51
CA VAL A 92 -9.05 4.44 -3.06
C VAL A 92 -8.90 5.50 -4.15
N LEU A 93 -7.74 5.59 -4.79
CA LEU A 93 -7.52 6.55 -5.87
C LEU A 93 -8.45 6.30 -7.07
N SER A 94 -8.72 5.03 -7.41
CA SER A 94 -9.65 4.68 -8.48
C SER A 94 -11.09 5.15 -8.22
N LYS A 95 -11.46 5.33 -6.94
CA LYS A 95 -12.77 5.84 -6.52
C LYS A 95 -12.79 7.35 -6.30
N GLY A 96 -11.72 7.87 -5.68
CA GLY A 96 -11.61 9.29 -5.34
C GLY A 96 -11.27 10.20 -6.53
N LEU A 97 -10.58 9.65 -7.53
CA LEU A 97 -10.15 10.35 -8.76
C LEU A 97 -10.62 9.56 -9.99
N PRO A 98 -11.91 9.63 -10.34
CA PRO A 98 -12.44 8.96 -11.51
C PRO A 98 -11.71 9.46 -12.77
N ASN A 99 -11.56 8.59 -13.77
CA ASN A 99 -10.81 8.82 -15.01
C ASN A 99 -9.26 8.83 -14.83
N SER A 100 -8.74 8.41 -13.69
CA SER A 100 -7.30 8.24 -13.48
C SER A 100 -6.69 7.13 -14.35
N GLY A 101 -7.50 6.21 -14.89
CA GLY A 101 -7.02 5.07 -15.67
C GLY A 101 -6.52 3.91 -14.82
N LEU A 102 -6.68 3.96 -13.49
CA LEU A 102 -6.27 2.88 -12.59
C LEU A 102 -7.13 1.63 -12.76
N LEU A 103 -6.49 0.49 -12.98
CA LEU A 103 -7.12 -0.78 -13.30
C LEU A 103 -7.27 -1.66 -12.04
N ILE A 104 -8.12 -1.24 -11.14
CA ILE A 104 -8.57 -2.08 -10.02
C ILE A 104 -10.08 -2.04 -9.89
N SER A 105 -10.72 -3.18 -10.08
CA SER A 105 -12.15 -3.32 -9.84
C SER A 105 -12.43 -3.54 -8.34
N THR A 106 -13.64 -3.18 -7.90
CA THR A 106 -14.09 -3.51 -6.54
C THR A 106 -14.09 -5.02 -6.29
N LYS A 107 -14.38 -5.84 -7.32
CA LYS A 107 -14.31 -7.31 -7.21
C LYS A 107 -12.89 -7.78 -6.93
N MET A 108 -11.90 -7.21 -7.61
CA MET A 108 -10.47 -7.51 -7.38
C MET A 108 -10.03 -7.10 -5.97
N PHE A 109 -10.42 -5.90 -5.51
CA PHE A 109 -10.15 -5.47 -4.14
C PHE A 109 -10.76 -6.43 -3.11
N ILE A 110 -12.03 -6.81 -3.28
CA ILE A 110 -12.71 -7.79 -2.42
C ILE A 110 -11.97 -9.13 -2.45
N ALA A 111 -11.51 -9.59 -3.61
CA ALA A 111 -10.76 -10.86 -3.72
C ALA A 111 -9.46 -10.82 -2.90
N PHE A 112 -8.73 -9.68 -2.88
CA PHE A 112 -7.57 -9.52 -2.00
C PHE A 112 -7.95 -9.58 -0.51
N VAL A 113 -9.03 -8.90 -0.10
CA VAL A 113 -9.50 -8.91 1.29
C VAL A 113 -9.97 -10.30 1.71
N VAL A 114 -10.75 -10.98 0.86
CA VAL A 114 -11.20 -12.36 1.11
C VAL A 114 -10.01 -13.31 1.16
N GLY A 115 -9.05 -13.16 0.25
CA GLY A 115 -7.81 -13.94 0.26
C GLY A 115 -7.01 -13.74 1.56
N LEU A 116 -6.94 -12.51 2.09
CA LEU A 116 -6.30 -12.22 3.36
C LEU A 116 -7.00 -12.96 4.52
N VAL A 117 -8.33 -12.87 4.60
CA VAL A 117 -9.12 -13.59 5.63
C VAL A 117 -8.95 -15.10 5.50
N PHE A 118 -8.96 -15.63 4.28
CA PHE A 118 -8.74 -17.05 4.03
C PHE A 118 -7.35 -17.49 4.50
N MET A 119 -6.31 -16.75 4.14
CA MET A 119 -4.93 -17.04 4.56
C MET A 119 -4.80 -17.02 6.08
N GLU A 120 -5.41 -16.04 6.77
CA GLU A 120 -5.43 -15.99 8.22
C GLU A 120 -6.08 -17.23 8.84
N THR A 121 -7.20 -17.66 8.27
CA THR A 121 -7.96 -18.80 8.81
C THR A 121 -7.24 -20.13 8.64
N PHE A 122 -6.57 -20.35 7.50
CA PHE A 122 -6.04 -21.66 7.11
C PHE A 122 -4.51 -21.77 7.13
N ALA A 123 -3.78 -20.66 7.18
CA ALA A 123 -2.33 -20.63 7.08
C ALA A 123 -1.66 -19.60 7.99
N SER A 124 -2.28 -19.18 9.08
CA SER A 124 -1.82 -18.10 9.96
C SER A 124 -0.41 -18.33 10.53
N SER A 125 -0.03 -19.58 10.78
CA SER A 125 1.33 -19.93 11.28
C SER A 125 2.44 -19.71 10.26
N SER A 126 2.11 -19.58 8.98
CA SER A 126 3.06 -19.49 7.87
C SER A 126 3.03 -18.13 7.16
N ILE A 127 2.13 -17.23 7.56
CA ILE A 127 1.86 -15.97 6.86
C ILE A 127 1.93 -14.79 7.82
N ALA A 128 2.59 -13.72 7.39
CA ALA A 128 2.72 -12.47 8.13
C ALA A 128 1.43 -11.63 8.00
N THR A 129 0.32 -12.09 8.56
CA THR A 129 -1.01 -11.48 8.39
C THR A 129 -1.09 -10.06 8.94
N ALA A 130 -0.47 -9.77 10.08
CA ALA A 130 -0.47 -8.40 10.60
C ALA A 130 0.29 -7.44 9.68
N ALA A 131 1.32 -7.92 8.95
CA ALA A 131 1.99 -7.13 7.92
C ALA A 131 1.04 -6.78 6.76
N HIS A 132 0.20 -7.74 6.33
CA HIS A 132 -0.78 -7.52 5.28
C HIS A 132 -1.86 -6.52 5.71
N VAL A 133 -2.41 -6.68 6.90
CA VAL A 133 -3.43 -5.77 7.47
C VAL A 133 -2.87 -4.37 7.65
N GLY A 134 -1.68 -4.25 8.25
CA GLY A 134 -1.00 -2.97 8.45
C GLY A 134 -0.68 -2.27 7.13
N GLY A 135 -0.20 -3.03 6.15
CA GLY A 135 0.04 -2.55 4.79
C GLY A 135 -1.23 -2.04 4.13
N LEU A 136 -2.29 -2.86 4.10
CA LEU A 136 -3.58 -2.50 3.53
C LEU A 136 -4.14 -1.21 4.17
N PHE A 137 -4.15 -1.15 5.50
CA PHE A 137 -4.70 -0.01 6.23
C PHE A 137 -3.93 1.29 5.96
N SER A 138 -2.58 1.24 6.01
CA SER A 138 -1.75 2.39 5.70
C SER A 138 -1.89 2.83 4.23
N GLY A 139 -2.01 1.89 3.30
CA GLY A 139 -2.28 2.16 1.89
C GLY A 139 -3.63 2.84 1.66
N LEU A 140 -4.69 2.41 2.35
CA LEU A 140 -6.01 3.06 2.30
C LEU A 140 -5.93 4.51 2.81
N ILE A 141 -5.27 4.75 3.94
CA ILE A 141 -5.09 6.10 4.51
C ILE A 141 -4.32 7.00 3.54
N LEU A 142 -3.18 6.53 3.03
CA LEU A 142 -2.40 7.29 2.05
C LEU A 142 -3.22 7.56 0.78
N GLY A 143 -3.99 6.58 0.31
CA GLY A 143 -4.88 6.76 -0.83
C GLY A 143 -5.91 7.87 -0.62
N VAL A 144 -6.55 7.92 0.56
CA VAL A 144 -7.47 9.01 0.93
C VAL A 144 -6.75 10.35 0.96
N THR A 145 -5.58 10.41 1.62
CA THR A 145 -4.77 11.63 1.72
C THR A 145 -4.39 12.16 0.34
N PHE A 146 -3.94 11.29 -0.56
CA PHE A 146 -3.59 11.65 -1.93
C PHE A 146 -4.81 12.07 -2.74
N ALA A 147 -5.93 11.34 -2.65
CA ALA A 147 -7.16 11.70 -3.35
C ALA A 147 -7.65 13.09 -2.94
N VAL A 148 -7.65 13.39 -1.64
CA VAL A 148 -8.01 14.70 -1.10
C VAL A 148 -7.03 15.77 -1.59
N TYR A 149 -5.73 15.52 -1.50
CA TYR A 149 -4.70 16.45 -1.97
C TYR A 149 -4.84 16.78 -3.45
N TYR A 150 -4.92 15.77 -4.31
CA TYR A 150 -5.07 15.98 -5.75
C TYR A 150 -6.39 16.68 -6.10
N ARG A 151 -7.49 16.28 -5.46
CA ARG A 151 -8.82 16.82 -5.75
C ARG A 151 -9.02 18.26 -5.28
N PHE A 152 -8.56 18.60 -4.08
CA PHE A 152 -8.90 19.87 -3.42
C PHE A 152 -7.74 20.87 -3.42
N VAL A 153 -6.49 20.41 -3.39
CA VAL A 153 -5.30 21.28 -3.36
C VAL A 153 -4.76 21.46 -4.78
N ARG A 154 -4.40 20.38 -5.46
CA ARG A 154 -3.89 20.43 -6.82
C ARG A 154 -4.99 20.73 -7.85
N ARG A 155 -6.22 20.33 -7.59
CA ARG A 155 -7.40 20.45 -8.47
C ARG A 155 -7.20 19.78 -9.84
N VAL A 156 -6.40 18.73 -9.85
CA VAL A 156 -6.13 17.92 -11.03
C VAL A 156 -6.29 16.43 -10.69
N ASP A 157 -6.57 15.62 -11.71
CA ASP A 157 -6.47 14.17 -11.57
C ASP A 157 -5.00 13.71 -11.60
N LEU A 158 -4.76 12.40 -11.49
CA LEU A 158 -3.41 11.85 -11.50
C LEU A 158 -2.66 12.04 -12.83
N LEU A 159 -3.37 12.36 -13.91
CA LEU A 159 -2.79 12.67 -15.21
C LEU A 159 -2.59 14.18 -15.43
N GLY A 160 -2.74 14.97 -14.36
CA GLY A 160 -2.57 16.42 -14.40
C GLY A 160 -3.72 17.17 -15.10
N ARG A 161 -4.84 16.49 -15.40
CA ARG A 161 -5.99 17.12 -16.06
C ARG A 161 -6.85 17.84 -15.02
N PRO A 162 -7.34 19.06 -15.30
CA PRO A 162 -8.21 19.78 -14.38
C PRO A 162 -9.45 18.95 -14.00
N ILE A 163 -9.73 18.86 -12.73
CA ILE A 163 -11.00 18.31 -12.24
C ILE A 163 -12.03 19.42 -12.40
N ALA A 164 -12.99 19.25 -13.33
CA ALA A 164 -14.05 20.20 -13.55
C ALA A 164 -14.76 20.53 -12.23
N GLY A 165 -14.53 21.74 -11.70
CA GLY A 165 -15.38 22.31 -10.69
C GLY A 165 -16.76 22.50 -11.30
N ARG A 166 -17.83 22.26 -10.55
CA ARG A 166 -19.15 22.76 -10.94
C ARG A 166 -18.98 24.24 -11.33
N GLU A 167 -19.09 24.56 -12.60
CA GLU A 167 -19.43 25.90 -13.01
C GLU A 167 -20.77 26.20 -12.35
N LYS A 168 -20.72 26.84 -11.17
CA LYS A 168 -21.92 27.49 -10.64
C LYS A 168 -22.28 28.59 -11.63
N GLY A 169 -23.42 28.38 -12.31
CA GLY A 169 -24.14 29.33 -13.10
C GLY A 169 -23.65 30.78 -13.03
N ARG A 170 -23.03 31.21 -14.07
CA ARG A 170 -23.01 32.57 -14.50
C ARG A 170 -23.90 32.66 -15.72
N ASP A 171 -25.17 32.50 -15.46
CA ASP A 171 -26.23 32.96 -16.35
C ASP A 171 -27.47 33.19 -15.46
N ALA A 172 -27.56 34.40 -14.94
CA ALA A 172 -28.76 35.05 -14.43
C ALA A 172 -28.54 36.55 -14.52
#